data_f864e06c828af3d9c6a2f3e491cd472e
#
_entry.id   f864e06c828af3d9c6a2f3e491cd472e
#
_cell.length_a   1.000
_cell.length_b   1.000
_cell.length_c   1.000
_cell.angle_alpha   90.00
_cell.angle_beta   90.00
_cell.angle_gamma   90.00
#
_symmetry.space_group_name_H-M   'P 1'
#
loop_
_entity.id
_entity.type
_entity.pdbx_description
1 polymer ?
#
loop_
_entity_poly.entity_id
_entity_poly.type
_entity_poly.pdbx_seq_one_letter_code
_entity_poly.pdbx_strand_id
1 'polypeptide(L)'
;LGTANTIVFMKGKGIIMREPSVVALDTRTDTVRFVGTEAKEVIGRTPGSIVAIRPLKDGVIADFDVAASMLKIFIKRVFRNNAFARPRVIICVPSGVTEVERRAVKESTLKAGAKSVSVIEEPMAAAIGAGLPVSEATGSMIVDIGGGTSEVAVISLGGIVASMSVRVGGDEFDDAIV
;
A
#
# COMPACT_ATOMS: atom_id res chain seq x y z
N LEU A 1 2.18 -0.36 0.26
CA LEU A 1 0.71 -0.44 0.20
C LEU A 1 0.19 0.92 -0.28
N GLY A 2 -0.01 1.09 -1.58
CA GLY A 2 -0.40 2.38 -2.16
C GLY A 2 -1.87 2.43 -2.56
N THR A 3 -2.39 3.65 -2.76
CA THR A 3 -3.76 3.92 -3.21
C THR A 3 -4.09 3.21 -4.53
N ALA A 4 -3.23 3.29 -5.52
CA ALA A 4 -3.44 2.67 -6.83
C ALA A 4 -2.99 1.20 -6.88
N ASN A 5 -1.81 0.89 -6.32
CA ASN A 5 -1.19 -0.43 -6.43
C ASN A 5 -0.56 -0.89 -5.12
N THR A 6 -0.65 -2.18 -4.87
CA THR A 6 0.08 -2.88 -3.80
C THR A 6 1.22 -3.68 -4.42
N ILE A 7 2.45 -3.44 -3.96
CA ILE A 7 3.65 -4.17 -4.40
C ILE A 7 4.19 -4.95 -3.21
N VAL A 8 4.52 -6.22 -3.42
CA VAL A 8 5.16 -7.05 -2.41
C VAL A 8 6.55 -7.44 -2.86
N PHE A 9 7.52 -7.06 -2.05
CA PHE A 9 8.92 -7.44 -2.19
C PHE A 9 9.27 -8.51 -1.16
N MET A 10 10.00 -9.52 -1.56
CA MET A 10 10.52 -10.55 -0.66
C MET A 10 12.04 -10.57 -0.73
N LYS A 11 12.69 -10.51 0.43
CA LYS A 11 14.16 -10.57 0.54
C LYS A 11 14.68 -11.84 -0.15
N GLY A 12 15.62 -11.68 -1.05
CA GLY A 12 16.22 -12.76 -1.84
C GLY A 12 15.45 -13.20 -3.08
N LYS A 13 14.23 -12.66 -3.31
CA LYS A 13 13.42 -12.97 -4.50
C LYS A 13 13.02 -11.74 -5.31
N GLY A 14 13.20 -10.52 -4.74
CA GLY A 14 12.77 -9.30 -5.40
C GLY A 14 11.27 -9.03 -5.30
N ILE A 15 10.72 -8.32 -6.29
CA ILE A 15 9.28 -8.08 -6.40
C ILE A 15 8.59 -9.36 -6.83
N ILE A 16 7.74 -9.90 -5.96
CA ILE A 16 7.04 -11.17 -6.17
C ILE A 16 5.55 -11.00 -6.46
N MET A 17 5.02 -9.79 -6.25
CA MET A 17 3.63 -9.46 -6.58
C MET A 17 3.50 -7.97 -6.84
N ARG A 18 2.71 -7.64 -7.86
CA ARG A 18 2.23 -6.28 -8.14
C ARG A 18 0.77 -6.38 -8.52
N GLU A 19 -0.10 -5.81 -7.73
CA GLU A 19 -1.55 -5.88 -7.90
C GLU A 19 -2.20 -4.52 -7.69
N PRO A 20 -3.26 -4.19 -8.43
CA PRO A 20 -4.09 -3.03 -8.12
C PRO A 20 -4.66 -3.12 -6.70
N SER A 21 -4.71 -1.99 -5.98
CA SER A 21 -5.35 -1.91 -4.66
C SER A 21 -6.86 -1.77 -4.81
N VAL A 22 -7.50 -2.77 -5.41
CA VAL A 22 -8.94 -2.81 -5.71
C VAL A 22 -9.53 -4.09 -5.16
N VAL A 23 -10.74 -3.99 -4.62
CA VAL A 23 -11.52 -5.10 -4.08
C VAL A 23 -12.92 -5.07 -4.68
N ALA A 24 -13.41 -6.21 -5.15
CA ALA A 24 -14.79 -6.39 -5.57
C ALA A 24 -15.59 -7.07 -4.46
N LEU A 25 -16.62 -6.36 -3.95
CA LEU A 25 -17.51 -6.82 -2.90
C LEU A 25 -18.84 -7.27 -3.49
N ASP A 26 -19.40 -8.36 -2.98
CA ASP A 26 -20.81 -8.70 -3.16
C ASP A 26 -21.63 -7.94 -2.11
N THR A 27 -22.40 -6.96 -2.56
CA THR A 27 -23.19 -6.07 -1.67
C THR A 27 -24.32 -6.78 -0.93
N ARG A 28 -24.72 -7.98 -1.38
CA ARG A 28 -25.79 -8.78 -0.71
C ARG A 28 -25.26 -9.56 0.48
N THR A 29 -23.98 -9.96 0.42
CA THR A 29 -23.35 -10.81 1.44
C THR A 29 -22.24 -10.11 2.20
N ASP A 30 -21.90 -8.88 1.79
CA ASP A 30 -20.78 -8.09 2.32
C ASP A 30 -19.45 -8.87 2.32
N THR A 31 -19.24 -9.66 1.27
CA THR A 31 -18.06 -10.52 1.15
C THR A 31 -17.17 -10.11 -0.01
N VAL A 32 -15.85 -10.16 0.23
CA VAL A 32 -14.84 -9.98 -0.82
C VAL A 32 -14.91 -11.15 -1.80
N ARG A 33 -15.16 -10.86 -3.07
CA ARG A 33 -15.19 -11.83 -4.17
C ARG A 33 -13.87 -11.89 -4.91
N PHE A 34 -13.35 -10.71 -5.29
CA PHE A 34 -12.12 -10.60 -6.07
C PHE A 34 -11.23 -9.52 -5.48
N VAL A 35 -9.91 -9.61 -5.71
CA VAL A 35 -8.93 -8.59 -5.32
C VAL A 35 -7.90 -8.40 -6.43
N GLY A 36 -7.34 -7.20 -6.50
CA GLY A 36 -6.27 -6.90 -7.44
C GLY A 36 -6.77 -6.86 -8.88
N THR A 37 -6.01 -7.46 -9.78
CA THR A 37 -6.31 -7.50 -11.22
C THR A 37 -7.70 -8.08 -11.50
N GLU A 38 -8.07 -9.20 -10.85
CA GLU A 38 -9.38 -9.81 -11.01
C GLU A 38 -10.51 -8.85 -10.61
N ALA A 39 -10.34 -8.08 -9.53
CA ALA A 39 -11.32 -7.08 -9.11
C ALA A 39 -11.41 -5.92 -10.11
N LYS A 40 -10.28 -5.49 -10.68
CA LYS A 40 -10.25 -4.42 -11.70
C LYS A 40 -10.96 -4.84 -12.99
N GLU A 41 -10.83 -6.09 -13.40
CA GLU A 41 -11.45 -6.61 -14.63
C GLU A 41 -12.98 -6.70 -14.57
N VAL A 42 -13.56 -6.83 -13.38
CA VAL A 42 -15.01 -6.92 -13.21
C VAL A 42 -15.69 -5.56 -13.07
N ILE A 43 -14.93 -4.46 -12.99
CA ILE A 43 -15.49 -3.10 -12.95
C ILE A 43 -16.33 -2.84 -14.21
N GLY A 44 -17.60 -2.44 -14.02
CA GLY A 44 -18.52 -2.14 -15.12
C GLY A 44 -19.01 -3.35 -15.92
N ARG A 45 -18.63 -4.58 -15.56
CA ARG A 45 -18.98 -5.81 -16.28
C ARG A 45 -19.81 -6.80 -15.47
N THR A 46 -20.11 -6.51 -14.21
CA THR A 46 -20.84 -7.41 -13.30
C THR A 46 -22.25 -6.92 -13.02
N PRO A 47 -23.18 -7.85 -12.66
CA PRO A 47 -24.50 -7.47 -12.15
C PRO A 47 -24.38 -6.48 -11.00
N GLY A 48 -25.40 -5.61 -10.80
CA GLY A 48 -25.39 -4.53 -9.81
C GLY A 48 -25.19 -4.93 -8.34
N SER A 49 -25.01 -6.23 -8.07
CA SER A 49 -24.66 -6.76 -6.74
C SER A 49 -23.16 -6.80 -6.45
N ILE A 50 -22.30 -6.53 -7.43
CA ILE A 50 -20.85 -6.51 -7.22
C ILE A 50 -20.34 -5.08 -7.45
N VAL A 51 -19.75 -4.51 -6.40
CA VAL A 51 -19.16 -3.16 -6.43
C VAL A 51 -17.67 -3.26 -6.22
N ALA A 52 -16.91 -2.62 -7.09
CA ALA A 52 -15.46 -2.48 -6.92
C ALA A 52 -15.17 -1.22 -6.11
N ILE A 53 -14.37 -1.38 -5.07
CA ILE A 53 -13.95 -0.28 -4.19
C ILE A 53 -12.43 -0.29 -4.05
N ARG A 54 -11.88 0.88 -3.78
CA ARG A 54 -10.48 1.05 -3.36
C ARG A 54 -10.45 1.20 -1.84
N PRO A 55 -9.88 0.25 -1.09
CA PRO A 55 -9.83 0.32 0.37
C PRO A 55 -8.86 1.35 0.91
N LEU A 56 -8.01 1.90 0.02
CA LEU A 56 -7.10 3.01 0.32
C LEU A 56 -7.50 4.22 -0.52
N LYS A 57 -7.45 5.38 0.11
CA LYS A 57 -7.66 6.69 -0.51
C LYS A 57 -6.63 7.66 0.04
N ASP A 58 -6.03 8.47 -0.82
CA ASP A 58 -5.07 9.51 -0.43
C ASP A 58 -3.95 8.98 0.48
N GLY A 59 -3.44 7.77 0.15
CA GLY A 59 -2.36 7.11 0.89
C GLY A 59 -2.76 6.47 2.22
N VAL A 60 -4.03 6.55 2.63
CA VAL A 60 -4.51 6.02 3.91
C VAL A 60 -5.61 4.96 3.75
N ILE A 61 -5.82 4.17 4.79
CA ILE A 61 -6.91 3.17 4.80
C ILE A 61 -8.24 3.90 5.00
N ALA A 62 -9.10 3.83 3.98
CA ALA A 62 -10.47 4.34 4.01
C ALA A 62 -11.44 3.29 4.59
N ASP A 63 -11.17 2.00 4.35
CA ASP A 63 -11.96 0.89 4.87
C ASP A 63 -11.03 -0.18 5.49
N PHE A 64 -11.09 -0.29 6.82
CA PHE A 64 -10.20 -1.16 7.59
C PHE A 64 -10.42 -2.64 7.29
N ASP A 65 -11.66 -3.10 7.26
CA ASP A 65 -11.99 -4.53 7.13
C ASP A 65 -11.72 -5.01 5.71
N VAL A 66 -12.03 -4.19 4.74
CA VAL A 66 -11.75 -4.48 3.33
C VAL A 66 -10.25 -4.47 3.07
N ALA A 67 -9.49 -3.51 3.62
CA ALA A 67 -8.03 -3.48 3.51
C ALA A 67 -7.39 -4.71 4.15
N ALA A 68 -7.83 -5.11 5.36
CA ALA A 68 -7.34 -6.31 6.03
C ALA A 68 -7.65 -7.58 5.23
N SER A 69 -8.84 -7.66 4.61
CA SER A 69 -9.23 -8.78 3.76
C SER A 69 -8.40 -8.86 2.49
N MET A 70 -8.16 -7.72 1.83
CA MET A 70 -7.27 -7.63 0.67
C MET A 70 -5.85 -8.09 1.02
N LEU A 71 -5.26 -7.55 2.09
CA LEU A 71 -3.93 -7.92 2.56
C LEU A 71 -3.84 -9.41 2.91
N LYS A 72 -4.87 -9.97 3.55
CA LYS A 72 -4.94 -11.40 3.86
C LYS A 72 -4.89 -12.28 2.62
N ILE A 73 -5.60 -11.89 1.55
CA ILE A 73 -5.58 -12.59 0.28
C ILE A 73 -4.21 -12.47 -0.37
N PHE A 74 -3.61 -11.28 -0.38
CA PHE A 74 -2.27 -11.08 -0.93
C PHE A 74 -1.21 -11.87 -0.18
N ILE A 75 -1.22 -11.87 1.15
CA ILE A 75 -0.31 -12.71 1.96
C ILE A 75 -0.50 -14.19 1.62
N LYS A 76 -1.73 -14.68 1.51
CA LYS A 76 -2.00 -16.06 1.12
C LYS A 76 -1.50 -16.39 -0.29
N ARG A 77 -1.66 -15.49 -1.27
CA ARG A 77 -1.14 -15.68 -2.64
C ARG A 77 0.39 -15.82 -2.64
N VAL A 78 1.08 -14.97 -1.89
CA VAL A 78 2.54 -14.98 -1.76
C VAL A 78 3.05 -16.27 -1.12
N PHE A 79 2.36 -16.78 -0.11
CA PHE A 79 2.74 -17.98 0.64
C PHE A 79 1.90 -19.21 0.28
N ARG A 80 1.42 -19.30 -0.98
CA ARG A 80 0.52 -20.35 -1.48
C ARG A 80 0.95 -21.77 -1.10
N ASN A 81 2.25 -22.03 -1.02
CA ASN A 81 2.80 -23.34 -0.67
C ASN A 81 3.00 -23.55 0.84
N ASN A 82 2.67 -22.56 1.69
CA ASN A 82 2.78 -22.66 3.13
C ASN A 82 1.62 -21.93 3.81
N ALA A 83 0.52 -22.67 3.99
CA ALA A 83 -0.71 -22.14 4.61
C ALA A 83 -0.53 -21.65 6.07
N PHE A 84 0.53 -22.08 6.73
CA PHE A 84 0.87 -21.68 8.11
C PHE A 84 1.92 -20.57 8.16
N ALA A 85 2.36 -20.05 7.02
CA ALA A 85 3.32 -18.97 7.01
C ALA A 85 2.77 -17.73 7.71
N ARG A 86 3.51 -17.25 8.70
CA ARG A 86 3.23 -15.97 9.39
C ARG A 86 4.44 -15.05 9.18
N PRO A 87 4.44 -14.27 8.09
CA PRO A 87 5.60 -13.45 7.75
C PRO A 87 5.80 -12.30 8.74
N ARG A 88 7.06 -11.88 8.86
CA ARG A 88 7.39 -10.54 9.37
C ARG A 88 7.26 -9.57 8.20
N VAL A 89 6.48 -8.52 8.38
CA VAL A 89 6.14 -7.57 7.32
C VAL A 89 6.71 -6.20 7.67
N ILE A 90 7.33 -5.57 6.70
CA ILE A 90 7.60 -4.12 6.72
C ILE A 90 6.57 -3.51 5.76
N ILE A 91 5.82 -2.51 6.22
CA ILE A 91 4.80 -1.85 5.42
C ILE A 91 5.11 -0.36 5.34
N CYS A 92 4.98 0.20 4.14
CA CYS A 92 5.21 1.61 3.90
C CYS A 92 3.94 2.41 4.15
N VAL A 93 4.11 3.61 4.69
CA VAL A 93 3.04 4.61 4.88
C VAL A 93 3.56 5.98 4.46
N PRO A 94 2.70 6.90 3.99
CA PRO A 94 3.07 8.27 3.73
C PRO A 94 3.68 8.96 4.97
N SER A 95 4.58 9.91 4.76
CA SER A 95 5.23 10.65 5.85
C SER A 95 4.25 11.54 6.65
N GLY A 96 3.15 11.96 6.01
CA GLY A 96 2.10 12.79 6.63
C GLY A 96 1.01 12.03 7.38
N VAL A 97 1.12 10.70 7.59
CA VAL A 97 0.08 9.93 8.28
C VAL A 97 0.03 10.23 9.77
N THR A 98 -1.18 10.30 10.31
CA THR A 98 -1.43 10.39 11.74
C THR A 98 -1.08 9.09 12.46
N GLU A 99 -0.87 9.14 13.78
CA GLU A 99 -0.64 7.93 14.58
C GLU A 99 -1.83 6.95 14.53
N VAL A 100 -3.06 7.45 14.36
CA VAL A 100 -4.27 6.62 14.21
C VAL A 100 -4.21 5.85 12.90
N GLU A 101 -3.89 6.52 11.79
CA GLU A 101 -3.74 5.89 10.48
C GLU A 101 -2.57 4.88 10.45
N ARG A 102 -1.43 5.24 11.04
CA ARG A 102 -0.27 4.34 11.21
C ARG A 102 -0.66 3.07 11.98
N ARG A 103 -1.41 3.22 13.06
CA ARG A 103 -1.92 2.11 13.85
C ARG A 103 -2.91 1.26 13.06
N ALA A 104 -3.83 1.87 12.30
CA ALA A 104 -4.78 1.16 11.46
C ALA A 104 -4.08 0.26 10.43
N VAL A 105 -3.04 0.77 9.75
CA VAL A 105 -2.22 -0.02 8.80
C VAL A 105 -1.55 -1.20 9.50
N LYS A 106 -0.96 -0.99 10.67
CA LYS A 106 -0.30 -2.05 11.46
C LYS A 106 -1.31 -3.12 11.89
N GLU A 107 -2.45 -2.74 12.43
CA GLU A 107 -3.50 -3.66 12.91
C GLU A 107 -4.13 -4.44 11.74
N SER A 108 -4.44 -3.80 10.61
CA SER A 108 -4.94 -4.47 9.40
C SER A 108 -3.96 -5.53 8.90
N THR A 109 -2.66 -5.23 8.93
CA THR A 109 -1.62 -6.17 8.49
C THR A 109 -1.46 -7.33 9.45
N LEU A 110 -1.56 -7.10 10.76
CA LEU A 110 -1.58 -8.18 11.78
C LEU A 110 -2.83 -9.06 11.61
N LYS A 111 -4.01 -8.45 11.44
CA LYS A 111 -5.28 -9.15 11.19
C LYS A 111 -5.22 -9.99 9.90
N ALA A 112 -4.49 -9.53 8.89
CA ALA A 112 -4.25 -10.26 7.66
C ALA A 112 -3.38 -11.51 7.83
N GLY A 113 -2.71 -11.71 8.99
CA GLY A 113 -1.95 -12.91 9.36
C GLY A 113 -0.44 -12.71 9.47
N ALA A 114 0.06 -11.47 9.45
CA ALA A 114 1.47 -11.21 9.74
C ALA A 114 1.82 -11.61 11.19
N LYS A 115 3.05 -12.14 11.40
CA LYS A 115 3.59 -12.42 12.73
C LYS A 115 3.97 -11.15 13.47
N SER A 116 4.55 -10.20 12.76
CA SER A 116 4.94 -8.88 13.26
C SER A 116 4.93 -7.88 12.12
N VAL A 117 4.70 -6.62 12.45
CA VAL A 117 4.65 -5.53 11.48
C VAL A 117 5.53 -4.39 11.97
N SER A 118 6.45 -3.96 11.11
CA SER A 118 7.20 -2.72 11.25
C SER A 118 6.70 -1.73 10.18
N VAL A 119 6.62 -0.47 10.54
CA VAL A 119 6.18 0.59 9.63
C VAL A 119 7.39 1.44 9.25
N ILE A 120 7.52 1.76 7.97
CA ILE A 120 8.53 2.67 7.42
C ILE A 120 7.83 3.75 6.60
N GLU A 121 8.37 4.94 6.55
CA GLU A 121 7.85 6.01 5.71
C GLU A 121 8.20 5.77 4.23
N GLU A 122 7.24 6.04 3.34
CA GLU A 122 7.37 5.78 1.90
C GLU A 122 8.61 6.44 1.29
N PRO A 123 8.91 7.73 1.56
CA PRO A 123 10.11 8.35 0.99
C PRO A 123 11.41 7.69 1.44
N MET A 124 11.49 7.21 2.69
CA MET A 124 12.67 6.48 3.15
C MET A 124 12.81 5.13 2.42
N ALA A 125 11.71 4.41 2.26
CA ALA A 125 11.72 3.14 1.53
C ALA A 125 12.07 3.34 0.04
N ALA A 126 11.54 4.41 -0.58
CA ALA A 126 11.86 4.78 -1.95
C ALA A 126 13.34 5.13 -2.14
N ALA A 127 13.91 5.92 -1.22
CA ALA A 127 15.32 6.28 -1.23
C ALA A 127 16.25 5.06 -1.10
N ILE A 128 15.90 4.12 -0.19
CA ILE A 128 16.63 2.85 -0.05
C ILE A 128 16.52 2.03 -1.35
N GLY A 129 15.34 1.96 -1.93
CA GLY A 129 15.09 1.22 -3.17
C GLY A 129 15.81 1.82 -4.39
N ALA A 130 15.98 3.14 -4.42
CA ALA A 130 16.75 3.86 -5.43
C ALA A 130 18.27 3.76 -5.21
N GLY A 131 18.72 3.17 -4.10
CA GLY A 131 20.16 3.05 -3.78
C GLY A 131 20.79 4.35 -3.33
N LEU A 132 20.01 5.31 -2.81
CA LEU A 132 20.57 6.56 -2.28
C LEU A 132 21.37 6.29 -0.99
N PRO A 133 22.44 7.05 -0.73
CA PRO A 133 23.28 6.88 0.45
C PRO A 133 22.61 7.44 1.72
N VAL A 134 21.47 6.85 2.09
CA VAL A 134 20.60 7.34 3.19
C VAL A 134 21.27 7.41 4.55
N SER A 135 22.29 6.58 4.79
CA SER A 135 23.04 6.53 6.06
C SER A 135 24.18 7.54 6.15
N GLU A 136 24.53 8.19 5.05
CA GLU A 136 25.64 9.14 5.01
C GLU A 136 25.22 10.54 5.47
N ALA A 137 26.19 11.38 5.79
CA ALA A 137 25.96 12.77 6.20
C ALA A 137 25.57 13.70 5.02
N THR A 138 25.58 13.18 3.80
CA THR A 138 25.11 13.90 2.61
C THR A 138 23.58 13.92 2.56
N GLY A 139 23.00 15.10 2.28
CA GLY A 139 21.55 15.20 2.04
C GLY A 139 21.16 14.54 0.72
N SER A 140 20.28 13.55 0.77
CA SER A 140 19.65 12.94 -0.40
C SER A 140 18.18 13.38 -0.47
N MET A 141 17.75 13.86 -1.65
CA MET A 141 16.35 14.24 -1.86
C MET A 141 15.64 13.20 -2.71
N ILE A 142 14.43 12.82 -2.29
CA ILE A 142 13.53 11.93 -3.02
C ILE A 142 12.21 12.64 -3.29
N VAL A 143 11.65 12.44 -4.48
CA VAL A 143 10.29 12.83 -4.84
C VAL A 143 9.57 11.56 -5.25
N ASP A 144 8.48 11.25 -4.55
CA ASP A 144 7.62 10.09 -4.80
C ASP A 144 6.23 10.59 -5.19
N ILE A 145 5.76 10.23 -6.38
CA ILE A 145 4.44 10.58 -6.89
C ILE A 145 3.66 9.31 -7.09
N GLY A 146 2.75 9.04 -6.14
CA GLY A 146 1.87 7.89 -6.14
C GLY A 146 0.55 8.13 -6.85
N GLY A 147 -0.41 7.21 -6.66
CA GLY A 147 -1.77 7.37 -7.18
C GLY A 147 -2.59 8.44 -6.44
N GLY A 148 -2.47 8.51 -5.11
CA GLY A 148 -3.26 9.43 -4.28
C GLY A 148 -2.42 10.41 -3.44
N THR A 149 -1.08 10.34 -3.49
CA THR A 149 -0.18 11.22 -2.73
C THR A 149 1.06 11.58 -3.53
N SER A 150 1.59 12.76 -3.32
CA SER A 150 2.93 13.15 -3.75
C SER A 150 3.75 13.56 -2.53
N GLU A 151 4.96 13.02 -2.41
CA GLU A 151 5.83 13.21 -1.27
C GLU A 151 7.22 13.68 -1.70
N VAL A 152 7.76 14.61 -0.94
CA VAL A 152 9.14 15.08 -1.08
C VAL A 152 9.81 14.92 0.27
N ALA A 153 11.00 14.33 0.31
CA ALA A 153 11.77 14.23 1.53
C ALA A 153 13.28 14.45 1.29
N VAL A 154 13.91 15.05 2.28
CA VAL A 154 15.37 15.14 2.38
C VAL A 154 15.81 14.19 3.49
N ILE A 155 16.74 13.31 3.16
CA ILE A 155 17.23 12.23 4.02
C ILE A 155 18.71 12.42 4.26
N SER A 156 19.15 12.29 5.51
CA SER A 156 20.55 12.32 5.91
C SER A 156 20.74 11.53 7.20
N LEU A 157 21.88 10.86 7.37
CA LEU A 157 22.23 10.10 8.57
C LEU A 157 21.17 9.09 9.02
N GLY A 158 20.49 8.45 8.08
CA GLY A 158 19.46 7.43 8.33
C GLY A 158 18.11 7.99 8.79
N GLY A 159 17.91 9.31 8.76
CA GLY A 159 16.68 9.97 9.16
C GLY A 159 16.11 10.90 8.09
N ILE A 160 14.81 11.14 8.12
CA ILE A 160 14.17 12.19 7.34
C ILE A 160 14.37 13.51 8.06
N VAL A 161 15.10 14.43 7.41
CA VAL A 161 15.44 15.77 7.95
C VAL A 161 14.31 16.75 7.69
N ALA A 162 13.68 16.64 6.51
CA ALA A 162 12.52 17.45 6.13
C ALA A 162 11.65 16.63 5.19
N SER A 163 10.35 16.77 5.30
CA SER A 163 9.40 16.15 4.38
C SER A 163 8.17 17.02 4.17
N MET A 164 7.57 16.84 3.00
CA MET A 164 6.26 17.41 2.65
C MET A 164 5.46 16.33 1.95
N SER A 165 4.21 16.15 2.35
CA SER A 165 3.26 15.24 1.73
C SER A 165 2.00 16.00 1.37
N VAL A 166 1.51 15.80 0.15
CA VAL A 166 0.25 16.35 -0.32
C VAL A 166 -0.64 15.21 -0.83
N ARG A 167 -1.93 15.30 -0.56
CA ARG A 167 -2.94 14.33 -1.00
C ARG A 167 -3.39 14.67 -2.43
N VAL A 168 -2.43 14.70 -3.33
CA VAL A 168 -2.60 14.91 -4.77
C VAL A 168 -1.64 13.93 -5.44
N GLY A 169 -2.13 13.11 -6.35
CA GLY A 169 -1.37 12.11 -7.06
C GLY A 169 -1.91 11.87 -8.46
N GLY A 170 -1.59 10.71 -9.02
CA GLY A 170 -1.98 10.35 -10.38
C GLY A 170 -3.49 10.32 -10.61
N ASP A 171 -4.28 9.95 -9.59
CA ASP A 171 -5.75 9.90 -9.73
C ASP A 171 -6.32 11.32 -9.94
N GLU A 172 -5.85 12.33 -9.19
CA GLU A 172 -6.25 13.73 -9.35
C GLU A 172 -5.73 14.34 -10.66
N PHE A 173 -4.54 13.89 -11.13
CA PHE A 173 -4.03 14.32 -12.44
C PHE A 173 -4.90 13.79 -13.56
N ASP A 174 -5.33 12.53 -13.51
CA ASP A 174 -6.23 11.92 -14.48
C ASP A 174 -7.58 12.66 -14.49
N ASP A 175 -8.17 12.94 -13.32
CA ASP A 175 -9.43 13.68 -13.17
C ASP A 175 -9.33 15.13 -13.69
N ALA A 176 -8.15 15.76 -13.63
CA ALA A 176 -7.94 17.11 -14.15
C ALA A 176 -7.77 17.17 -15.67
N ILE A 177 -7.47 16.03 -16.31
CA ILE A 177 -7.27 15.93 -17.77
C ILE A 177 -8.58 15.57 -18.49
N VAL A 178 -9.48 14.83 -17.84
CA VAL A 178 -10.77 14.35 -18.39
C VAL A 178 -11.89 15.33 -18.09
#